data_915668e1b078d56f537f9aaa69be50b6
#
_entry.id   915668e1b078d56f537f9aaa69be50b6
#
_cell.length_a   1.000
_cell.length_b   1.000
_cell.length_c   1.000
_cell.angle_alpha   90.00
_cell.angle_beta   90.00
_cell.angle_gamma   90.00
#
_symmetry.space_group_name_H-M   'P 1'
#
loop_
_entity.id
_entity.type
_entity.pdbx_description
1 polymer ?
#
loop_
_entity_poly.entity_id
_entity_poly.type
_entity_poly.pdbx_seq_one_letter_code
_entity_poly.pdbx_strand_id
1 'polypeptide(L)' 'MSKELEKAQHAIRELTVEMSGTEYEEFMWQLAEWAGYQAEVANWHESDE' A
#
# COMPACT_ATOMS: atom_id res chain seq x y z
N MET A 1 14.25 -3.65 4.74
CA MET A 1 13.22 -3.19 3.79
C MET A 1 13.85 -2.48 2.63
N SER A 2 13.20 -2.49 1.49
CA SER A 2 13.70 -1.79 0.32
C SER A 2 13.55 -0.28 0.48
N LYS A 3 14.36 0.45 -0.24
CA LYS A 3 14.27 1.91 -0.21
C LYS A 3 12.93 2.39 -0.77
N GLU A 4 12.43 1.68 -1.77
CA GLU A 4 11.14 2.01 -2.39
C GLU A 4 10.00 1.86 -1.38
N LEU A 5 10.03 0.80 -0.59
CA LEU A 5 9.01 0.60 0.43
C LEU A 5 9.07 1.68 1.51
N GLU A 6 10.27 2.05 1.92
CA GLU A 6 10.45 3.11 2.90
C GLU A 6 9.91 4.45 2.39
N LYS A 7 10.16 4.75 1.13
CA LYS A 7 9.63 5.97 0.51
C LYS A 7 8.12 5.95 0.45
N ALA A 8 7.55 4.79 0.10
CA ALA A 8 6.11 4.64 0.05
C ALA A 8 5.49 4.83 1.43
N GLN A 9 6.10 4.24 2.45
CA GLN A 9 5.62 4.38 3.82
C GLN A 9 5.66 5.84 4.27
N HIS A 10 6.70 6.55 3.90
CA HIS A 10 6.84 7.96 4.25
C HIS A 10 5.75 8.79 3.57
N ALA A 11 5.50 8.53 2.28
CA ALA A 11 4.46 9.22 1.54
C ALA A 11 3.08 8.97 2.14
N ILE A 12 2.81 7.73 2.53
CA ILE A 12 1.54 7.36 3.15
C ILE A 12 1.36 8.10 4.46
N ARG A 13 2.42 8.18 5.25
CA ARG A 13 2.38 8.89 6.52
C ARG A 13 2.02 10.35 6.32
N GLU A 14 2.62 10.99 5.31
CA GLU A 14 2.33 12.37 4.99
C GLU A 14 0.88 12.57 4.58
N LEU A 15 0.36 11.65 3.76
CA LEU A 15 -1.01 11.73 3.29
C LEU A 15 -2.03 11.53 4.41
N THR A 16 -1.69 10.76 5.42
CA THR A 16 -2.63 10.39 6.47
C THR A 16 -2.51 11.22 7.74
N VAL A 17 -1.60 12.19 7.76
CA VAL A 17 -1.28 12.93 8.98
C VAL A 17 -2.49 13.67 9.57
N GLU A 18 -3.41 14.12 8.72
CA GLU A 18 -4.58 14.86 9.17
C GLU A 18 -5.83 14.00 9.31
N MET A 19 -5.73 12.72 9.04
CA MET A 19 -6.88 11.82 9.16
C MET A 19 -7.20 11.49 10.60
N SER A 20 -8.50 11.31 10.88
CA SER A 20 -8.93 10.81 12.19
C SER A 20 -8.55 9.33 12.28
N GLY A 21 -8.65 8.76 13.50
CA GLY A 21 -8.33 7.36 13.70
C GLY A 21 -9.15 6.44 12.82
N THR A 22 -10.47 6.71 12.70
CA THR A 22 -11.35 5.89 11.87
C THR A 22 -11.01 6.00 10.39
N GLU A 23 -10.77 7.22 9.93
CA GLU A 23 -10.41 7.44 8.53
C GLU A 23 -9.08 6.76 8.20
N TYR A 24 -8.14 6.85 9.11
CA TYR A 24 -6.83 6.23 8.92
C TYR A 24 -6.97 4.71 8.82
N GLU A 25 -7.76 4.12 9.70
CA GLU A 25 -7.97 2.69 9.71
C GLU A 25 -8.60 2.21 8.39
N GLU A 26 -9.65 2.89 7.95
CA GLU A 26 -10.30 2.54 6.69
C GLU A 26 -9.35 2.68 5.51
N PHE A 27 -8.60 3.77 5.49
CA PHE A 27 -7.64 4.01 4.43
C PHE A 27 -6.60 2.89 4.38
N MET A 28 -6.08 2.50 5.52
CA MET A 28 -5.06 1.46 5.58
C MET A 28 -5.59 0.10 5.14
N TRP A 29 -6.85 -0.22 5.50
CA TRP A 29 -7.46 -1.47 5.04
C TRP A 29 -7.64 -1.48 3.52
N GLN A 30 -8.10 -0.38 2.96
CA GLN A 30 -8.27 -0.27 1.52
C GLN A 30 -6.93 -0.34 0.81
N LEU A 31 -5.92 0.29 1.39
CA LEU A 31 -4.56 0.23 0.84
C LEU A 31 -4.05 -1.20 0.85
N ALA A 32 -4.29 -1.94 1.93
CA ALA A 32 -3.85 -3.32 2.04
C ALA A 32 -4.51 -4.20 0.98
N GLU A 33 -5.80 -4.00 0.73
CA GLU A 33 -6.51 -4.75 -0.31
C GLU A 33 -5.94 -4.45 -1.69
N TRP A 34 -5.74 -3.18 -1.98
CA TRP A 34 -5.17 -2.78 -3.25
C TRP A 34 -3.77 -3.35 -3.44
N ALA A 35 -2.94 -3.25 -2.40
CA ALA A 35 -1.57 -3.74 -2.48
C ALA A 35 -1.54 -5.24 -2.68
N GLY A 36 -2.44 -5.96 -2.01
CA GLY A 36 -2.55 -7.41 -2.19
C GLY A 36 -2.94 -7.78 -3.63
N TYR A 37 -3.87 -7.03 -4.19
CA TYR A 37 -4.28 -7.23 -5.57
C TYR A 37 -3.11 -6.98 -6.53
N GLN A 38 -2.37 -5.91 -6.31
CA GLN A 38 -1.23 -5.60 -7.14
C GLN A 38 -0.16 -6.68 -7.07
N ALA A 39 0.04 -7.25 -5.90
CA ALA A 39 1.00 -8.33 -5.75
C ALA A 39 0.57 -9.57 -6.54
N GLU A 40 -0.72 -9.88 -6.55
CA GLU A 40 -1.23 -11.01 -7.32
C GLU A 40 -1.07 -10.78 -8.82
N VAL A 41 -1.38 -9.57 -9.28
CA VAL A 41 -1.23 -9.23 -10.70
C VAL A 41 0.22 -9.35 -11.12
N ALA A 42 1.14 -8.87 -10.29
CA ALA A 42 2.57 -8.95 -10.58
C ALA A 42 3.03 -10.41 -10.67
N ASN A 43 2.52 -11.25 -9.77
CA ASN A 43 2.86 -12.66 -9.77
C ASN A 43 2.36 -13.37 -11.03
N TRP A 44 1.17 -13.01 -11.49
CA TRP A 44 0.62 -13.56 -12.73
C TRP A 44 1.48 -13.22 -13.92
N HIS A 45 1.94 -11.98 -14.00
CA HIS A 45 2.80 -11.54 -15.09
C HIS A 45 4.11 -12.30 -15.13
N GLU A 46 4.66 -12.58 -13.98
CA GLU A 46 5.88 -13.36 -13.87
C GLU A 46 5.66 -14.82 -14.30
N SER A 47 4.48 -15.36 -13.96
CA SER A 47 4.16 -16.74 -14.29
C SER A 47 4.03 -16.96 -15.80
N ASP A 48 3.64 -15.93 -16.53
CA ASP A 48 3.42 -16.03 -17.98
C ASP A 48 4.71 -16.08 -18.79
N GLU A 49 5.81 -15.78 -18.14
CA GLU A 49 7.11 -15.85 -18.80
C GLU A 49 7.71 -17.25 -18.72
#